data_2f915500c457f7ce80205d1ab7450bc6
#
_entry.id   2f915500c457f7ce80205d1ab7450bc6
#
_cell.length_a   1.000
_cell.length_b   1.000
_cell.length_c   1.000
_cell.angle_alpha   90.00
_cell.angle_beta   90.00
_cell.angle_gamma   90.00
#
_symmetry.space_group_name_H-M   'P 1'
#
loop_
_entity.id
_entity.type
_entity.pdbx_description
1 polymer ?
#
loop_
_entity_poly.entity_id
_entity_poly.type
_entity_poly.pdbx_seq_one_letter_code
_entity_poly.pdbx_strand_id
1 'polypeptide(L)'
;MTVGRFYNKEDKIMAFKKVVVVGGGVLGSQIAYQVAYKGFDVTVWLRSEGSIERAKPKFARWHETYLKDLEATKALIGTGTKLYPRGLVDDFENLTVEKVEELKAQADQAFESLIYELDMAKAMADADLVIESLSEDPKAKIAFYQQMAPLLPEKTVIVTNSSTMVPSAFAQYTGRPEKYLALHFANEIWKNNTAEIMGHAGTEGKYYDEVVEFAGQIGMIPLKLHKEQPGYILNSLLVPFLNAGEALYANDVADPETIDLTWSLATGAPLGPFRILDIVGLETAYNIVCMDPA
;
A
#
# COMPACT_ATOMS: atom_id res chain seq x y z
N MET A 1 -22.10 -10.83 2.06
CA MET A 1 -21.02 -11.78 1.75
C MET A 1 -19.97 -11.64 2.84
N THR A 2 -19.69 -12.72 3.57
CA THR A 2 -18.78 -12.73 4.72
C THR A 2 -17.34 -12.77 4.21
N VAL A 3 -16.62 -11.68 4.31
CA VAL A 3 -15.19 -11.53 3.90
C VAL A 3 -14.23 -12.16 4.95
N GLY A 4 -14.73 -13.04 5.80
CA GLY A 4 -14.03 -13.48 6.99
C GLY A 4 -13.56 -14.92 7.02
N ARG A 5 -12.91 -15.46 5.96
CA ARG A 5 -12.29 -16.80 6.06
C ARG A 5 -11.21 -17.04 5.00
N PHE A 6 -10.18 -16.20 4.93
CA PHE A 6 -9.10 -16.46 3.99
C PHE A 6 -7.75 -16.82 4.61
N TYR A 7 -7.54 -16.68 5.91
CA TYR A 7 -6.26 -17.04 6.51
C TYR A 7 -6.41 -17.73 7.86
N ASN A 8 -6.03 -19.01 7.89
CA ASN A 8 -5.88 -19.79 9.12
C ASN A 8 -4.46 -19.57 9.66
N LYS A 9 -4.33 -19.06 10.88
CA LYS A 9 -3.08 -18.68 11.56
C LYS A 9 -2.37 -19.88 12.22
N GLU A 10 -2.33 -21.04 11.62
CA GLU A 10 -1.57 -22.18 12.16
C GLU A 10 -0.22 -22.30 11.43
N ASP A 11 0.87 -22.00 12.15
CA ASP A 11 2.29 -22.31 11.89
C ASP A 11 2.78 -22.32 10.42
N LYS A 12 2.47 -21.31 9.64
CA LYS A 12 3.06 -21.15 8.32
C LYS A 12 4.41 -20.44 8.44
N ILE A 13 5.43 -21.10 7.95
CA ILE A 13 6.77 -20.53 7.78
C ILE A 13 6.61 -19.28 6.91
N MET A 14 6.93 -18.10 7.46
CA MET A 14 6.92 -16.86 6.70
C MET A 14 7.94 -16.96 5.57
N ALA A 15 7.47 -16.80 4.32
CA ALA A 15 8.35 -16.80 3.15
C ALA A 15 9.36 -15.64 3.20
N PHE A 16 8.93 -14.51 3.77
CA PHE A 16 9.76 -13.32 3.95
C PHE A 16 9.89 -12.98 5.44
N LYS A 17 11.06 -12.55 5.86
CA LYS A 17 11.33 -12.05 7.20
C LYS A 17 11.90 -10.63 7.15
N LYS A 18 12.91 -10.43 6.28
CA LYS A 18 13.58 -9.14 6.08
C LYS A 18 13.03 -8.43 4.86
N VAL A 19 12.38 -7.31 5.09
CA VAL A 19 11.74 -6.50 4.07
C VAL A 19 12.46 -5.16 3.93
N VAL A 20 12.85 -4.85 2.71
CA VAL A 20 13.42 -3.54 2.38
C VAL A 20 12.37 -2.71 1.67
N VAL A 21 12.03 -1.56 2.22
CA VAL A 21 11.17 -0.60 1.55
C VAL A 21 12.02 0.52 0.96
N VAL A 22 11.91 0.71 -0.34
CA VAL A 22 12.67 1.68 -1.10
C VAL A 22 11.87 2.96 -1.24
N GLY A 23 12.28 3.99 -0.51
CA GLY A 23 11.61 5.28 -0.52
C GLY A 23 10.78 5.57 0.74
N GLY A 24 10.94 6.79 1.26
CA GLY A 24 10.23 7.33 2.43
C GLY A 24 9.18 8.39 2.08
N GLY A 25 8.53 8.24 0.93
CA GLY A 25 7.37 9.05 0.52
C GLY A 25 6.16 8.82 1.43
N VAL A 26 5.02 9.40 1.09
CA VAL A 26 3.79 9.22 1.88
C VAL A 26 3.44 7.74 1.97
N LEU A 27 3.28 7.07 0.84
CA LEU A 27 2.85 5.68 0.82
C LEU A 27 3.99 4.72 1.23
N GLY A 28 5.24 4.96 0.78
CA GLY A 28 6.38 4.13 1.19
C GLY A 28 6.60 4.12 2.70
N SER A 29 6.39 5.24 3.39
CA SER A 29 6.47 5.29 4.85
C SER A 29 5.29 4.56 5.54
N GLN A 30 4.08 4.58 4.96
CA GLN A 30 2.95 3.81 5.46
C GLN A 30 3.20 2.30 5.30
N ILE A 31 3.70 1.88 4.14
CA ILE A 31 4.02 0.47 3.86
C ILE A 31 5.08 -0.02 4.84
N ALA A 32 6.20 0.70 4.98
CA ALA A 32 7.28 0.31 5.88
C ALA A 32 6.80 0.20 7.33
N TYR A 33 5.99 1.15 7.78
CA TYR A 33 5.46 1.15 9.14
C TYR A 33 4.46 0.00 9.37
N GLN A 34 3.55 -0.25 8.43
CA GLN A 34 2.60 -1.37 8.50
C GLN A 34 3.32 -2.73 8.53
N VAL A 35 4.34 -2.90 7.70
CA VAL A 35 5.13 -4.13 7.66
C VAL A 35 5.86 -4.35 8.99
N ALA A 36 6.48 -3.31 9.55
CA ALA A 36 7.12 -3.37 10.87
C ALA A 36 6.08 -3.63 11.98
N TYR A 37 4.92 -2.98 11.93
CA TYR A 37 3.82 -3.21 12.87
C TYR A 37 3.35 -4.66 12.89
N LYS A 38 3.39 -5.36 11.76
CA LYS A 38 3.05 -6.81 11.68
C LYS A 38 4.22 -7.74 12.03
N GLY A 39 5.34 -7.21 12.52
CA GLY A 39 6.44 -7.98 13.12
C GLY A 39 7.54 -8.41 12.15
N PHE A 40 7.63 -7.81 10.98
CA PHE A 40 8.73 -8.03 10.04
C PHE A 40 9.93 -7.14 10.36
N ASP A 41 11.13 -7.60 10.05
CA ASP A 41 12.36 -6.82 10.12
C ASP A 41 12.40 -5.84 8.93
N VAL A 42 12.26 -4.53 9.18
CA VAL A 42 12.14 -3.54 8.11
C VAL A 42 13.33 -2.61 8.04
N THR A 43 13.92 -2.54 6.86
CA THR A 43 14.89 -1.51 6.50
C THR A 43 14.29 -0.57 5.45
N VAL A 44 14.34 0.73 5.70
CA VAL A 44 13.95 1.77 4.75
C VAL A 44 15.19 2.29 4.08
N TRP A 45 15.37 1.96 2.80
CA TRP A 45 16.47 2.54 2.03
C TRP A 45 16.11 3.91 1.50
N LEU A 46 17.01 4.87 1.73
CA LEU A 46 16.85 6.27 1.35
C LEU A 46 18.14 6.78 0.70
N ARG A 47 18.02 7.58 -0.35
CA ARG A 47 19.16 7.99 -1.18
C ARG A 47 20.07 9.05 -0.54
N SER A 48 19.68 9.70 0.56
CA SER A 48 20.45 10.78 1.20
C SER A 48 19.96 11.05 2.62
N GLU A 49 20.82 11.68 3.43
CA GLU A 49 20.47 12.18 4.78
C GLU A 49 19.23 13.09 4.74
N GLY A 50 19.17 14.04 3.82
CA GLY A 50 17.97 14.89 3.68
C GLY A 50 16.69 14.11 3.33
N SER A 51 16.80 12.90 2.78
CA SER A 51 15.63 12.02 2.60
C SER A 51 15.22 11.35 3.90
N ILE A 52 16.17 11.02 4.77
CA ILE A 52 15.88 10.54 6.15
C ILE A 52 15.18 11.63 6.95
N GLU A 53 15.71 12.86 6.93
CA GLU A 53 15.10 13.98 7.64
C GLU A 53 13.66 14.26 7.22
N ARG A 54 13.34 14.12 5.93
CA ARG A 54 11.96 14.25 5.42
C ARG A 54 11.07 13.04 5.72
N ALA A 55 11.65 11.86 5.88
CA ALA A 55 10.90 10.63 6.16
C ALA A 55 10.53 10.49 7.63
N LYS A 56 11.47 10.75 8.57
CA LYS A 56 11.27 10.61 10.02
C LYS A 56 9.97 11.26 10.56
N PRO A 57 9.62 12.51 10.19
CA PRO A 57 8.37 13.12 10.66
C PRO A 57 7.12 12.38 10.17
N LYS A 58 7.18 11.72 9.00
CA LYS A 58 6.06 10.91 8.51
C LYS A 58 5.88 9.66 9.36
N PHE A 59 6.98 8.96 9.68
CA PHE A 59 6.92 7.78 10.56
C PHE A 59 6.40 8.14 11.95
N ALA A 60 6.84 9.24 12.54
CA ALA A 60 6.30 9.73 13.82
C ALA A 60 4.79 10.00 13.72
N ARG A 61 4.34 10.64 12.64
CA ARG A 61 2.91 10.88 12.38
C ARG A 61 2.12 9.57 12.26
N TRP A 62 2.66 8.56 11.55
CA TRP A 62 1.96 7.28 11.42
C TRP A 62 1.90 6.53 12.75
N HIS A 63 2.95 6.56 13.54
CA HIS A 63 2.97 6.03 14.89
C HIS A 63 1.86 6.66 15.76
N GLU A 64 1.80 7.99 15.86
CA GLU A 64 0.75 8.70 16.58
C GLU A 64 -0.65 8.35 16.05
N THR A 65 -0.79 8.24 14.72
CA THR A 65 -2.07 7.89 14.09
C THR A 65 -2.52 6.48 14.46
N TYR A 66 -1.61 5.50 14.46
CA TYR A 66 -1.92 4.12 14.86
C TYR A 66 -2.37 4.05 16.33
N LEU A 67 -1.63 4.70 17.23
CA LEU A 67 -2.00 4.77 18.65
C LEU A 67 -3.38 5.40 18.84
N LYS A 68 -3.67 6.49 18.14
CA LYS A 68 -4.97 7.16 18.17
C LYS A 68 -6.10 6.29 17.62
N ASP A 69 -5.90 5.66 16.47
CA ASP A 69 -6.91 4.81 15.84
C ASP A 69 -7.17 3.54 16.69
N LEU A 70 -6.13 2.95 17.30
CA LEU A 70 -6.27 1.84 18.24
C LEU A 70 -7.03 2.27 19.49
N GLU A 71 -6.71 3.42 20.07
CA GLU A 71 -7.45 3.94 21.23
C GLU A 71 -8.93 4.15 20.91
N ALA A 72 -9.22 4.77 19.75
CA ALA A 72 -10.59 4.99 19.29
C ALA A 72 -11.36 3.66 19.08
N THR A 73 -10.64 2.58 18.72
CA THR A 73 -11.24 1.26 18.50
C THR A 73 -11.83 0.67 19.78
N LYS A 74 -11.37 1.06 20.97
CA LYS A 74 -11.95 0.62 22.25
C LYS A 74 -13.45 0.96 22.36
N ALA A 75 -13.85 2.12 21.88
CA ALA A 75 -15.27 2.54 21.90
C ALA A 75 -16.14 1.71 20.94
N LEU A 76 -15.54 0.96 20.04
CA LEU A 76 -16.24 0.13 19.05
C LEU A 76 -16.42 -1.32 19.54
N ILE A 77 -15.74 -1.73 20.62
CA ILE A 77 -15.82 -3.09 21.16
C ILE A 77 -17.28 -3.41 21.55
N GLY A 78 -17.80 -4.54 21.08
CA GLY A 78 -19.16 -4.99 21.37
C GLY A 78 -20.27 -4.27 20.61
N THR A 79 -19.97 -3.28 19.76
CA THR A 79 -21.00 -2.55 19.00
C THR A 79 -21.49 -3.30 17.76
N GLY A 80 -20.78 -4.35 17.33
CA GLY A 80 -21.07 -5.09 16.10
C GLY A 80 -20.78 -4.29 14.81
N THR A 81 -20.09 -3.15 14.92
CA THR A 81 -19.70 -2.34 13.75
C THR A 81 -18.80 -3.13 12.80
N LYS A 82 -18.91 -2.84 11.50
CA LYS A 82 -17.99 -3.33 10.47
C LYS A 82 -16.97 -2.25 10.06
N LEU A 83 -17.04 -1.07 10.67
CA LEU A 83 -16.15 0.08 10.39
C LEU A 83 -15.10 0.19 11.50
N TYR A 84 -13.93 -0.37 11.26
CA TYR A 84 -12.76 -0.35 12.14
C TYR A 84 -11.47 -0.41 11.29
N PRO A 85 -10.30 -0.03 11.82
CA PRO A 85 -9.03 -0.09 11.09
C PRO A 85 -8.55 -1.53 10.92
N ARG A 86 -9.02 -2.21 9.88
CA ARG A 86 -8.81 -3.65 9.64
C ARG A 86 -7.34 -4.05 9.50
N GLY A 87 -6.49 -3.15 9.01
CA GLY A 87 -5.06 -3.39 8.94
C GLY A 87 -4.38 -3.40 10.31
N LEU A 88 -5.00 -2.80 11.35
CA LEU A 88 -4.48 -2.80 12.73
C LEU A 88 -5.00 -3.97 13.55
N VAL A 89 -6.27 -4.33 13.36
CA VAL A 89 -6.97 -5.34 14.18
C VAL A 89 -7.38 -6.51 13.30
N ASP A 90 -6.76 -7.66 13.51
CA ASP A 90 -7.03 -8.87 12.71
C ASP A 90 -8.33 -9.56 13.11
N ASP A 91 -8.65 -9.57 14.41
CA ASP A 91 -9.84 -10.22 14.99
C ASP A 91 -10.61 -9.21 15.86
N PHE A 92 -11.49 -8.47 15.21
CA PHE A 92 -12.30 -7.46 15.88
C PHE A 92 -13.44 -8.07 16.71
N GLU A 93 -13.97 -9.23 16.32
CA GLU A 93 -15.09 -9.88 17.02
C GLU A 93 -14.69 -10.32 18.44
N ASN A 94 -13.43 -10.72 18.64
CA ASN A 94 -12.85 -11.12 19.91
C ASN A 94 -11.94 -10.05 20.54
N LEU A 95 -12.01 -8.80 20.07
CA LEU A 95 -11.17 -7.74 20.56
C LEU A 95 -11.52 -7.36 22.00
N THR A 96 -10.52 -7.26 22.87
CA THR A 96 -10.63 -6.77 24.24
C THR A 96 -9.83 -5.50 24.44
N VAL A 97 -10.08 -4.77 25.53
CA VAL A 97 -9.32 -3.57 25.89
C VAL A 97 -7.84 -3.91 26.10
N GLU A 98 -7.54 -5.02 26.77
CA GLU A 98 -6.20 -5.51 27.00
C GLU A 98 -5.49 -5.80 25.67
N LYS A 99 -6.19 -6.40 24.70
CA LYS A 99 -5.63 -6.64 23.38
C LYS A 99 -5.32 -5.35 22.63
N VAL A 100 -6.12 -4.30 22.80
CA VAL A 100 -5.80 -2.97 22.24
C VAL A 100 -4.51 -2.42 22.83
N GLU A 101 -4.27 -2.57 24.15
CA GLU A 101 -3.00 -2.14 24.74
C GLU A 101 -1.80 -2.94 24.20
N GLU A 102 -1.94 -4.25 24.01
CA GLU A 102 -0.89 -5.05 23.34
C GLU A 102 -0.61 -4.55 21.92
N LEU A 103 -1.64 -4.22 21.14
CA LEU A 103 -1.50 -3.68 19.79
C LEU A 103 -0.84 -2.29 19.78
N LYS A 104 -1.07 -1.46 20.80
CA LYS A 104 -0.39 -0.19 20.97
C LYS A 104 1.10 -0.40 21.30
N ALA A 105 1.43 -1.31 22.20
CA ALA A 105 2.83 -1.67 22.48
C ALA A 105 3.53 -2.24 21.22
N GLN A 106 2.81 -2.99 20.38
CA GLN A 106 3.32 -3.46 19.09
C GLN A 106 3.60 -2.30 18.13
N ALA A 107 2.78 -1.24 18.14
CA ALA A 107 3.02 -0.03 17.35
C ALA A 107 4.27 0.74 17.84
N ASP A 108 4.47 0.83 19.16
CA ASP A 108 5.68 1.41 19.76
C ASP A 108 6.93 0.65 19.32
N GLN A 109 6.91 -0.68 19.43
CA GLN A 109 8.02 -1.55 19.02
C GLN A 109 8.31 -1.41 17.52
N ALA A 110 7.29 -1.35 16.68
CA ALA A 110 7.44 -1.15 15.25
C ALA A 110 8.17 0.16 14.93
N PHE A 111 7.81 1.24 15.62
CA PHE A 111 8.45 2.54 15.43
C PHE A 111 9.94 2.53 15.83
N GLU A 112 10.27 1.89 16.93
CA GLU A 112 11.63 1.78 17.45
C GLU A 112 12.52 0.85 16.60
N SER A 113 11.94 -0.18 15.97
CA SER A 113 12.67 -1.19 15.19
C SER A 113 13.02 -0.78 13.77
N LEU A 114 12.46 0.34 13.25
CA LEU A 114 12.73 0.78 11.88
C LEU A 114 14.20 1.18 11.69
N ILE A 115 14.82 0.58 10.67
CA ILE A 115 16.19 0.89 10.27
C ILE A 115 16.15 1.81 9.05
N TYR A 116 16.86 2.94 9.11
CA TYR A 116 17.08 3.84 7.97
C TYR A 116 18.50 3.61 7.46
N GLU A 117 18.64 3.22 6.20
CA GLU A 117 19.94 2.90 5.60
C GLU A 117 20.12 3.69 4.29
N LEU A 118 21.32 4.27 4.13
CA LEU A 118 21.73 5.01 2.93
C LEU A 118 22.56 4.17 1.98
N ASP A 119 23.31 3.23 2.52
CA ASP A 119 24.12 2.29 1.75
C ASP A 119 23.21 1.22 1.15
N MET A 120 23.04 1.26 -0.18
CA MET A 120 22.20 0.30 -0.89
C MET A 120 22.68 -1.14 -0.71
N ALA A 121 23.99 -1.38 -0.72
CA ALA A 121 24.53 -2.72 -0.57
C ALA A 121 24.22 -3.30 0.82
N LYS A 122 24.34 -2.49 1.87
CA LYS A 122 23.96 -2.90 3.23
C LYS A 122 22.45 -3.13 3.37
N ALA A 123 21.63 -2.23 2.81
CA ALA A 123 20.19 -2.39 2.87
C ALA A 123 19.73 -3.70 2.20
N MET A 124 20.34 -4.06 1.06
CA MET A 124 19.95 -5.19 0.23
C MET A 124 20.57 -6.54 0.65
N ALA A 125 21.66 -6.53 1.43
CA ALA A 125 22.53 -7.69 1.66
C ALA A 125 21.81 -8.99 2.09
N ASP A 126 20.66 -8.88 2.72
CA ASP A 126 19.96 -10.01 3.34
C ASP A 126 18.43 -9.96 3.10
N ALA A 127 18.00 -9.13 2.15
CA ALA A 127 16.60 -8.92 1.86
C ALA A 127 15.91 -10.19 1.34
N ASP A 128 14.77 -10.53 1.91
CA ASP A 128 13.85 -11.54 1.38
C ASP A 128 12.89 -10.90 0.36
N LEU A 129 12.42 -9.68 0.67
CA LEU A 129 11.50 -8.92 -0.17
C LEU A 129 11.96 -7.46 -0.28
N VAL A 130 11.94 -6.92 -1.48
CA VAL A 130 12.12 -5.47 -1.73
C VAL A 130 10.82 -4.89 -2.25
N ILE A 131 10.29 -3.87 -1.57
CA ILE A 131 9.10 -3.11 -1.97
C ILE A 131 9.55 -1.76 -2.51
N GLU A 132 9.48 -1.57 -3.82
CA GLU A 132 9.83 -0.31 -4.47
C GLU A 132 8.64 0.66 -4.39
N SER A 133 8.89 1.83 -3.80
CA SER A 133 7.93 2.94 -3.65
C SER A 133 8.59 4.28 -3.99
N LEU A 134 9.24 4.33 -5.16
CA LEU A 134 9.83 5.55 -5.73
C LEU A 134 8.77 6.37 -6.49
N SER A 135 9.19 7.56 -6.94
CA SER A 135 8.36 8.41 -7.83
C SER A 135 8.02 7.70 -9.14
N GLU A 136 6.89 8.08 -9.73
CA GLU A 136 6.40 7.54 -11.01
C GLU A 136 7.21 8.09 -12.21
N ASP A 137 8.52 7.93 -12.17
CA ASP A 137 9.46 8.26 -13.25
C ASP A 137 10.09 6.97 -13.79
N PRO A 138 9.75 6.56 -15.02
CA PRO A 138 10.27 5.32 -15.60
C PRO A 138 11.80 5.28 -15.67
N LYS A 139 12.46 6.41 -15.98
CA LYS A 139 13.91 6.45 -16.10
C LYS A 139 14.58 6.27 -14.73
N ALA A 140 14.05 6.93 -13.72
CA ALA A 140 14.53 6.79 -12.34
C ALA A 140 14.35 5.36 -11.82
N LYS A 141 13.21 4.72 -12.10
CA LYS A 141 12.95 3.32 -11.71
C LYS A 141 13.91 2.36 -12.42
N ILE A 142 14.12 2.50 -13.74
CA ILE A 142 15.06 1.66 -14.49
C ILE A 142 16.48 1.78 -13.91
N ALA A 143 16.96 3.01 -13.71
CA ALA A 143 18.28 3.25 -13.16
C ALA A 143 18.43 2.63 -11.75
N PHE A 144 17.40 2.75 -10.93
CA PHE A 144 17.35 2.13 -9.60
C PHE A 144 17.44 0.61 -9.69
N TYR A 145 16.60 -0.04 -10.51
CA TYR A 145 16.61 -1.50 -10.65
C TYR A 145 17.97 -2.02 -11.14
N GLN A 146 18.59 -1.35 -12.10
CA GLN A 146 19.91 -1.73 -12.61
C GLN A 146 21.02 -1.61 -11.55
N GLN A 147 20.95 -0.61 -10.67
CA GLN A 147 21.89 -0.45 -9.55
C GLN A 147 21.65 -1.49 -8.45
N MET A 148 20.40 -1.78 -8.15
CA MET A 148 20.01 -2.68 -7.07
C MET A 148 20.23 -4.16 -7.42
N ALA A 149 19.91 -4.56 -8.65
CA ALA A 149 19.89 -5.96 -9.08
C ALA A 149 21.14 -6.78 -8.70
N PRO A 150 22.38 -6.29 -8.92
CA PRO A 150 23.59 -7.03 -8.58
C PRO A 150 23.85 -7.15 -7.07
N LEU A 151 23.15 -6.37 -6.23
CA LEU A 151 23.35 -6.33 -4.78
C LEU A 151 22.42 -7.28 -4.03
N LEU A 152 21.42 -7.81 -4.70
CA LEU A 152 20.38 -8.63 -4.07
C LEU A 152 20.80 -10.10 -3.96
N PRO A 153 20.53 -10.76 -2.81
CA PRO A 153 20.58 -12.21 -2.70
C PRO A 153 19.70 -12.90 -3.76
N GLU A 154 20.05 -14.13 -4.12
CA GLU A 154 19.27 -14.89 -5.10
C GLU A 154 17.81 -15.13 -4.64
N LYS A 155 17.60 -15.30 -3.34
CA LYS A 155 16.26 -15.51 -2.73
C LYS A 155 15.29 -14.34 -2.90
N THR A 156 15.80 -13.12 -3.10
CA THR A 156 15.00 -11.89 -3.00
C THR A 156 13.93 -11.78 -4.07
N VAL A 157 12.71 -11.56 -3.65
CA VAL A 157 11.57 -11.15 -4.49
C VAL A 157 11.49 -9.62 -4.54
N ILE A 158 11.12 -9.06 -5.67
CA ILE A 158 10.97 -7.61 -5.85
C ILE A 158 9.53 -7.31 -6.20
N VAL A 159 8.94 -6.34 -5.51
CA VAL A 159 7.60 -5.82 -5.85
C VAL A 159 7.65 -4.32 -6.04
N THR A 160 6.85 -3.82 -6.99
CA THR A 160 6.64 -2.38 -7.19
C THR A 160 5.27 -1.96 -6.65
N ASN A 161 5.24 -0.80 -5.99
CA ASN A 161 4.00 -0.14 -5.58
C ASN A 161 3.55 0.93 -6.61
N SER A 162 4.07 0.91 -7.84
CA SER A 162 3.65 1.84 -8.89
C SER A 162 2.13 1.81 -9.07
N SER A 163 1.51 2.99 -9.17
CA SER A 163 0.05 3.12 -9.34
C SER A 163 -0.41 3.08 -10.80
N THR A 164 0.49 3.39 -11.73
CA THR A 164 0.14 3.61 -13.15
C THR A 164 0.85 2.67 -14.11
N MET A 165 2.07 2.21 -13.75
CA MET A 165 2.93 1.43 -14.64
C MET A 165 2.84 -0.07 -14.34
N VAL A 166 2.82 -0.86 -15.41
CA VAL A 166 2.75 -2.32 -15.32
C VAL A 166 4.13 -2.97 -15.10
N PRO A 167 4.21 -4.13 -14.41
CA PRO A 167 5.47 -4.82 -14.14
C PRO A 167 6.29 -5.17 -15.40
N SER A 168 5.66 -5.56 -16.50
CA SER A 168 6.35 -5.92 -17.74
C SER A 168 7.26 -4.81 -18.27
N ALA A 169 6.94 -3.54 -17.98
CA ALA A 169 7.76 -2.40 -18.38
C ALA A 169 9.15 -2.40 -17.74
N PHE A 170 9.31 -3.01 -16.56
CA PHE A 170 10.53 -2.94 -15.76
C PHE A 170 11.20 -4.29 -15.51
N ALA A 171 10.48 -5.40 -15.69
CA ALA A 171 10.93 -6.74 -15.33
C ALA A 171 12.36 -7.07 -15.81
N GLN A 172 12.70 -6.71 -17.06
CA GLN A 172 14.02 -6.97 -17.65
C GLN A 172 15.17 -6.24 -16.93
N TYR A 173 14.90 -5.16 -16.23
CA TYR A 173 15.92 -4.35 -15.54
C TYR A 173 16.19 -4.81 -14.10
N THR A 174 15.36 -5.71 -13.58
CA THR A 174 15.47 -6.22 -12.21
C THR A 174 16.49 -7.34 -12.04
N GLY A 175 16.99 -7.90 -13.15
CA GLY A 175 17.90 -9.06 -13.15
C GLY A 175 17.26 -10.39 -12.73
N ARG A 176 15.95 -10.36 -12.38
CA ARG A 176 15.16 -11.54 -11.93
C ARG A 176 13.68 -11.36 -12.28
N PRO A 177 13.34 -11.30 -13.59
CA PRO A 177 11.98 -11.04 -14.02
C PRO A 177 10.96 -12.04 -13.48
N GLU A 178 11.37 -13.29 -13.25
CA GLU A 178 10.52 -14.34 -12.67
C GLU A 178 10.11 -14.08 -11.21
N LYS A 179 10.86 -13.22 -10.49
CA LYS A 179 10.65 -12.82 -9.09
C LYS A 179 10.19 -11.37 -8.96
N TYR A 180 9.66 -10.81 -10.05
CA TYR A 180 9.21 -9.41 -10.08
C TYR A 180 7.73 -9.31 -10.39
N LEU A 181 6.99 -8.52 -9.61
CA LEU A 181 5.56 -8.28 -9.78
C LEU A 181 5.15 -6.97 -9.11
N ALA A 182 3.87 -6.61 -9.21
CA ALA A 182 3.33 -5.45 -8.52
C ALA A 182 2.60 -5.85 -7.24
N LEU A 183 2.74 -5.02 -6.20
CA LEU A 183 2.01 -5.04 -4.96
C LEU A 183 1.57 -3.61 -4.64
N HIS A 184 0.38 -3.25 -5.09
CA HIS A 184 -0.15 -1.89 -5.04
C HIS A 184 -1.08 -1.71 -3.86
N PHE A 185 -0.89 -0.63 -3.12
CA PHE A 185 -1.66 -0.29 -1.93
C PHE A 185 -2.48 0.99 -2.12
N ALA A 186 -3.64 1.06 -1.48
CA ALA A 186 -4.36 2.31 -1.31
C ALA A 186 -3.73 3.16 -0.18
N ASN A 187 -3.91 4.48 -0.21
CA ASN A 187 -3.50 5.34 0.90
C ASN A 187 -4.29 5.02 2.18
N GLU A 188 -3.71 5.33 3.35
CA GLU A 188 -4.22 4.93 4.67
C GLU A 188 -4.37 3.40 4.77
N ILE A 189 -3.29 2.70 4.44
CA ILE A 189 -3.29 1.24 4.25
C ILE A 189 -3.82 0.46 5.47
N TRP A 190 -3.73 1.03 6.66
CA TRP A 190 -4.27 0.41 7.89
C TRP A 190 -5.81 0.49 7.97
N LYS A 191 -6.46 1.37 7.21
CA LYS A 191 -7.92 1.51 7.08
C LYS A 191 -8.41 0.91 5.77
N ASN A 192 -7.82 1.35 4.66
CA ASN A 192 -8.11 0.91 3.30
C ASN A 192 -7.22 -0.30 2.97
N ASN A 193 -7.32 -1.34 3.76
CA ASN A 193 -6.40 -2.47 3.81
C ASN A 193 -6.49 -3.41 2.60
N THR A 194 -6.45 -2.86 1.39
CA THR A 194 -6.39 -3.62 0.13
C THR A 194 -4.98 -3.65 -0.42
N ALA A 195 -4.60 -4.77 -1.04
CA ALA A 195 -3.36 -4.92 -1.78
C ALA A 195 -3.67 -5.58 -3.13
N GLU A 196 -3.52 -4.84 -4.21
CA GLU A 196 -3.70 -5.33 -5.57
C GLU A 196 -2.40 -5.98 -6.05
N ILE A 197 -2.46 -7.27 -6.41
CA ILE A 197 -1.29 -8.06 -6.80
C ILE A 197 -1.40 -8.41 -8.27
N MET A 198 -0.38 -8.00 -9.04
CA MET A 198 -0.37 -8.13 -10.49
C MET A 198 1.00 -8.63 -10.95
N GLY A 199 1.03 -9.86 -11.50
CA GLY A 199 2.20 -10.39 -12.19
C GLY A 199 2.24 -9.95 -13.65
N HIS A 200 3.36 -10.23 -14.32
CA HIS A 200 3.50 -10.16 -15.78
C HIS A 200 3.72 -11.56 -16.35
N ALA A 201 3.78 -11.71 -17.65
CA ALA A 201 3.88 -13.01 -18.34
C ALA A 201 5.12 -13.86 -17.90
N GLY A 202 6.17 -13.23 -17.37
CA GLY A 202 7.37 -13.90 -16.88
C GLY A 202 7.39 -14.16 -15.36
N THR A 203 6.39 -13.68 -14.60
CA THR A 203 6.33 -13.91 -13.16
C THR A 203 6.02 -15.37 -12.86
N GLU A 204 6.86 -16.05 -12.05
CA GLU A 204 6.58 -17.43 -11.61
C GLU A 204 5.46 -17.45 -10.56
N GLY A 205 4.53 -18.41 -10.70
CA GLY A 205 3.38 -18.58 -9.81
C GLY A 205 3.76 -18.72 -8.35
N LYS A 206 4.89 -19.36 -8.03
CA LYS A 206 5.40 -19.50 -6.66
C LYS A 206 5.58 -18.13 -5.99
N TYR A 207 6.27 -17.21 -6.65
CA TYR A 207 6.56 -15.88 -6.08
C TYR A 207 5.32 -15.00 -6.03
N TYR A 208 4.40 -15.18 -6.97
CA TYR A 208 3.09 -14.55 -6.92
C TYR A 208 2.31 -14.98 -5.66
N ASP A 209 2.27 -16.28 -5.38
CA ASP A 209 1.56 -16.81 -4.20
C ASP A 209 2.23 -16.42 -2.88
N GLU A 210 3.58 -16.36 -2.82
CA GLU A 210 4.33 -15.87 -1.66
C GLU A 210 3.99 -14.39 -1.36
N VAL A 211 3.85 -13.54 -2.39
CA VAL A 211 3.45 -12.12 -2.22
C VAL A 211 1.98 -12.00 -1.81
N VAL A 212 1.10 -12.86 -2.31
CA VAL A 212 -0.30 -12.94 -1.84
C VAL A 212 -0.36 -13.29 -0.36
N GLU A 213 0.41 -14.27 0.08
CA GLU A 213 0.48 -14.65 1.49
C GLU A 213 1.04 -13.51 2.35
N PHE A 214 2.13 -12.88 1.92
CA PHE A 214 2.72 -11.72 2.58
C PHE A 214 1.71 -10.57 2.74
N ALA A 215 0.95 -10.24 1.71
CA ALA A 215 -0.08 -9.21 1.78
C ALA A 215 -1.11 -9.52 2.88
N GLY A 216 -1.54 -10.78 3.02
CA GLY A 216 -2.38 -11.22 4.12
C GLY A 216 -1.71 -11.10 5.49
N GLN A 217 -0.42 -11.47 5.60
CA GLN A 217 0.34 -11.41 6.85
C GLN A 217 0.52 -9.97 7.36
N ILE A 218 0.63 -8.99 6.46
CA ILE A 218 0.69 -7.57 6.84
C ILE A 218 -0.69 -6.93 7.05
N GLY A 219 -1.76 -7.72 7.15
CA GLY A 219 -3.12 -7.27 7.46
C GLY A 219 -3.88 -6.70 6.25
N MET A 220 -3.42 -6.97 5.03
CA MET A 220 -4.12 -6.56 3.81
C MET A 220 -5.07 -7.64 3.30
N ILE A 221 -6.07 -7.21 2.53
CA ILE A 221 -6.91 -8.09 1.72
C ILE A 221 -6.26 -8.19 0.34
N PRO A 222 -5.67 -9.36 -0.02
CA PRO A 222 -5.02 -9.50 -1.31
C PRO A 222 -6.05 -9.59 -2.43
N LEU A 223 -5.93 -8.70 -3.42
CA LEU A 223 -6.77 -8.62 -4.60
C LEU A 223 -5.94 -9.09 -5.81
N LYS A 224 -6.24 -10.29 -6.29
CA LYS A 224 -5.47 -10.96 -7.34
C LYS A 224 -5.91 -10.50 -8.72
N LEU A 225 -5.00 -9.91 -9.50
CA LEU A 225 -5.24 -9.59 -10.90
C LEU A 225 -4.77 -10.76 -11.79
N HIS A 226 -5.59 -11.13 -12.77
CA HIS A 226 -5.30 -12.24 -13.70
C HIS A 226 -4.37 -11.85 -14.86
N LYS A 227 -4.26 -10.56 -15.14
CA LYS A 227 -3.39 -10.00 -16.19
C LYS A 227 -3.00 -8.57 -15.83
N GLU A 228 -2.00 -8.07 -16.52
CA GLU A 228 -1.58 -6.67 -16.40
C GLU A 228 -2.69 -5.71 -16.84
N GLN A 229 -2.92 -4.71 -15.99
CA GLN A 229 -3.85 -3.62 -16.22
C GLN A 229 -3.24 -2.34 -15.67
N PRO A 230 -2.90 -1.33 -16.50
CA PRO A 230 -2.53 -0.01 -16.04
C PRO A 230 -3.63 0.57 -15.14
N GLY A 231 -3.25 1.12 -13.97
CA GLY A 231 -4.23 1.63 -13.00
C GLY A 231 -4.92 0.55 -12.17
N TYR A 232 -4.58 -0.72 -12.36
CA TYR A 232 -5.15 -1.85 -11.60
C TYR A 232 -6.68 -1.90 -11.66
N ILE A 233 -7.34 -2.47 -10.67
CA ILE A 233 -8.81 -2.46 -10.56
C ILE A 233 -9.27 -1.11 -10.02
N LEU A 234 -8.63 -0.64 -8.94
CA LEU A 234 -9.08 0.57 -8.23
C LEU A 234 -9.11 1.79 -9.16
N ASN A 235 -7.98 2.15 -9.77
CA ASN A 235 -7.92 3.35 -10.60
C ASN A 235 -8.65 3.18 -11.92
N SER A 236 -8.77 1.94 -12.44
CA SER A 236 -9.59 1.65 -13.64
C SER A 236 -11.09 1.90 -13.41
N LEU A 237 -11.56 1.88 -12.16
CA LEU A 237 -12.92 2.24 -11.78
C LEU A 237 -13.03 3.69 -11.32
N LEU A 238 -12.06 4.13 -10.51
CA LEU A 238 -12.10 5.43 -9.85
C LEU A 238 -11.94 6.58 -10.85
N VAL A 239 -10.92 6.53 -11.72
CA VAL A 239 -10.64 7.62 -12.66
C VAL A 239 -11.82 7.89 -13.60
N PRO A 240 -12.42 6.89 -14.28
CA PRO A 240 -13.63 7.13 -15.09
C PRO A 240 -14.81 7.66 -14.28
N PHE A 241 -14.96 7.23 -13.02
CA PHE A 241 -16.04 7.74 -12.15
C PHE A 241 -15.86 9.21 -11.81
N LEU A 242 -14.62 9.63 -11.47
CA LEU A 242 -14.31 11.03 -11.21
C LEU A 242 -14.50 11.88 -12.46
N ASN A 243 -13.98 11.44 -13.61
CA ASN A 243 -14.12 12.13 -14.88
C ASN A 243 -15.60 12.30 -15.28
N ALA A 244 -16.45 11.30 -15.00
CA ALA A 244 -17.89 11.41 -15.26
C ALA A 244 -18.55 12.50 -14.38
N GLY A 245 -18.16 12.62 -13.12
CA GLY A 245 -18.61 13.68 -12.24
C GLY A 245 -18.17 15.07 -12.73
N GLU A 246 -16.89 15.21 -13.07
CA GLU A 246 -16.31 16.45 -13.61
C GLU A 246 -16.99 16.86 -14.92
N ALA A 247 -17.27 15.90 -15.81
CA ALA A 247 -17.98 16.15 -17.08
C ALA A 247 -19.41 16.69 -16.86
N LEU A 248 -20.16 16.17 -15.88
CA LEU A 248 -21.49 16.68 -15.53
C LEU A 248 -21.41 18.14 -15.09
N TYR A 249 -20.45 18.49 -14.24
CA TYR A 249 -20.23 19.85 -13.80
C TYR A 249 -19.78 20.77 -14.95
N ALA A 250 -18.79 20.35 -15.73
CA ALA A 250 -18.26 21.13 -16.86
C ALA A 250 -19.30 21.42 -17.96
N ASN A 251 -20.32 20.58 -18.09
CA ASN A 251 -21.44 20.76 -19.03
C ASN A 251 -22.67 21.45 -18.40
N ASP A 252 -22.52 22.08 -17.24
CA ASP A 252 -23.59 22.81 -16.53
C ASP A 252 -24.83 21.95 -16.24
N VAL A 253 -24.66 20.62 -16.07
CA VAL A 253 -25.79 19.71 -15.76
C VAL A 253 -26.22 19.87 -14.31
N ALA A 254 -25.28 19.98 -13.38
CA ALA A 254 -25.55 20.25 -11.97
C ALA A 254 -24.25 20.74 -11.26
N ASP A 255 -24.41 21.33 -10.08
CA ASP A 255 -23.30 21.69 -9.21
C ASP A 255 -22.68 20.45 -8.52
N PRO A 256 -21.42 20.54 -8.02
CA PRO A 256 -20.74 19.45 -7.36
C PRO A 256 -21.49 18.83 -6.18
N GLU A 257 -22.18 19.65 -5.39
CA GLU A 257 -22.94 19.17 -4.22
C GLU A 257 -24.13 18.31 -4.65
N THR A 258 -24.86 18.75 -5.68
CA THR A 258 -26.00 18.01 -6.23
C THR A 258 -25.54 16.67 -6.84
N ILE A 259 -24.42 16.65 -7.55
CA ILE A 259 -23.85 15.43 -8.15
C ILE A 259 -23.46 14.44 -7.04
N ASP A 260 -22.73 14.89 -6.03
CA ASP A 260 -22.33 14.06 -4.88
C ASP A 260 -23.52 13.53 -4.11
N LEU A 261 -24.52 14.39 -3.84
CA LEU A 261 -25.72 14.02 -3.11
C LEU A 261 -26.53 12.96 -3.89
N THR A 262 -26.67 13.15 -5.21
CA THR A 262 -27.38 12.21 -6.07
C THR A 262 -26.73 10.83 -6.01
N TRP A 263 -25.41 10.75 -6.16
CA TRP A 263 -24.68 9.50 -6.07
C TRP A 263 -24.81 8.82 -4.72
N SER A 264 -24.59 9.59 -3.65
CA SER A 264 -24.61 9.06 -2.29
C SER A 264 -25.98 8.55 -1.87
N LEU A 265 -27.05 9.28 -2.15
CA LEU A 265 -28.41 8.87 -1.79
C LEU A 265 -28.93 7.72 -2.66
N ALA A 266 -28.68 7.75 -3.98
CA ALA A 266 -29.20 6.74 -4.89
C ALA A 266 -28.49 5.38 -4.75
N THR A 267 -27.21 5.36 -4.37
CA THR A 267 -26.38 4.14 -4.29
C THR A 267 -26.11 3.67 -2.87
N GLY A 268 -26.29 4.55 -1.87
CA GLY A 268 -25.82 4.30 -0.50
C GLY A 268 -24.31 4.45 -0.31
N ALA A 269 -23.59 4.97 -1.32
CA ALA A 269 -22.16 5.22 -1.20
C ALA A 269 -21.87 6.37 -0.22
N PRO A 270 -20.82 6.27 0.61
CA PRO A 270 -20.53 7.30 1.62
C PRO A 270 -20.07 8.61 1.03
N LEU A 271 -19.51 8.61 -0.19
CA LEU A 271 -18.92 9.74 -0.87
C LEU A 271 -19.32 9.76 -2.34
N GLY A 272 -19.54 10.97 -2.88
CA GLY A 272 -19.65 11.21 -4.30
C GLY A 272 -18.30 11.59 -4.93
N PRO A 273 -18.25 11.83 -6.27
CA PRO A 273 -17.01 12.04 -7.00
C PRO A 273 -16.21 13.26 -6.52
N PHE A 274 -16.86 14.37 -6.20
CA PHE A 274 -16.17 15.60 -5.78
C PHE A 274 -15.59 15.50 -4.36
N ARG A 275 -16.30 14.86 -3.43
CA ARG A 275 -15.74 14.58 -2.09
C ARG A 275 -14.56 13.61 -2.16
N ILE A 276 -14.56 12.68 -3.10
CA ILE A 276 -13.40 11.84 -3.34
C ILE A 276 -12.24 12.65 -3.91
N LEU A 277 -12.50 13.58 -4.85
CA LEU A 277 -11.50 14.50 -5.38
C LEU A 277 -10.88 15.38 -4.28
N ASP A 278 -11.66 15.85 -3.32
CA ASP A 278 -11.15 16.59 -2.15
C ASP A 278 -10.18 15.77 -1.31
N ILE A 279 -10.46 14.46 -1.13
CA ILE A 279 -9.57 13.52 -0.40
C ILE A 279 -8.29 13.23 -1.19
N VAL A 280 -8.39 13.03 -2.50
CA VAL A 280 -7.25 12.83 -3.40
C VAL A 280 -6.38 14.08 -3.47
N GLY A 281 -7.00 15.25 -3.39
CA GLY A 281 -6.40 16.56 -3.56
C GLY A 281 -6.45 17.01 -5.02
N LEU A 282 -7.02 18.19 -5.25
CA LEU A 282 -7.25 18.74 -6.59
C LEU A 282 -5.96 18.90 -7.41
N GLU A 283 -4.84 19.26 -6.76
CA GLU A 283 -3.53 19.35 -7.43
C GLU A 283 -3.07 17.98 -7.95
N THR A 284 -3.27 16.92 -7.15
CA THR A 284 -2.94 15.55 -7.56
C THR A 284 -3.82 15.10 -8.73
N ALA A 285 -5.13 15.36 -8.64
CA ALA A 285 -6.08 15.03 -9.70
C ALA A 285 -5.75 15.78 -11.00
N TYR A 286 -5.47 17.08 -10.92
CA TYR A 286 -5.07 17.90 -12.06
C TYR A 286 -3.80 17.36 -12.74
N ASN A 287 -2.78 17.02 -11.95
CA ASN A 287 -1.54 16.46 -12.50
C ASN A 287 -1.77 15.12 -13.22
N ILE A 288 -2.67 14.27 -12.72
CA ILE A 288 -3.04 13.00 -13.37
C ILE A 288 -3.71 13.27 -14.72
N VAL A 289 -4.69 14.18 -14.77
CA VAL A 289 -5.37 14.55 -16.02
C VAL A 289 -4.38 15.14 -17.04
N CYS A 290 -3.41 15.95 -16.61
CA CYS A 290 -2.41 16.50 -17.50
C CYS A 290 -1.40 15.46 -18.05
N MET A 291 -1.30 14.29 -17.42
CA MET A 291 -0.42 13.20 -17.90
C MET A 291 -1.11 12.29 -18.94
N ASP A 292 -2.42 12.36 -19.06
CA ASP A 292 -3.17 11.59 -20.06
C ASP A 292 -3.30 12.46 -21.34
N PRO A 293 -2.54 12.15 -22.40
CA PRO A 293 -2.77 12.82 -23.69
C PRO A 293 -4.08 12.32 -24.25
N ALA A 294 -5.09 13.19 -24.24
CA ALA A 294 -6.39 12.96 -24.87
C ALA A 294 -6.29 12.54 -26.34
#